data_eb539618b727d5b272b9444d268bbe22
#
_entry.id   eb539618b727d5b272b9444d268bbe22
#
_cell.length_a   1.000
_cell.length_b   1.000
_cell.length_c   1.000
_cell.angle_alpha   90.00
_cell.angle_beta   90.00
_cell.angle_gamma   90.00
#
_symmetry.space_group_name_H-M   'P 1'
#
loop_
_entity.id
_entity.type
_entity.pdbx_description
1 polymer ?
#
loop_
_entity_poly.entity_id
_entity_poly.type
_entity_poly.pdbx_seq_one_letter_code
_entity_poly.pdbx_strand_id
1 'polypeptide(L)'
;MEDGRKPVLPNKVFDCTLRAAIGWKGKVKNGMTLREICETLGVSRRALQGYEKAGLVTASGRNKYGHLLYDKDAEMRIAQIKFYQQLGFTIKEITRFIDAPEAELRAAREQRVQKRREEKTEMDELIERANQIIARLSEKTASKKSYFESGG
;
A
#
# COMPACT_ATOMS: atom_id res chain seq x y z
N MET A 1 -34.33 -14.02 -8.11
CA MET A 1 -34.10 -12.86 -8.95
C MET A 1 -33.09 -11.92 -8.35
N GLU A 2 -32.11 -11.64 -9.08
CA GLU A 2 -31.07 -10.80 -8.58
C GLU A 2 -31.42 -9.35 -8.67
N ASP A 3 -31.26 -8.67 -7.59
CA ASP A 3 -31.59 -7.27 -7.48
C ASP A 3 -30.43 -6.34 -7.85
N GLY A 4 -29.42 -6.86 -8.48
CA GLY A 4 -28.25 -6.08 -8.89
C GLY A 4 -27.35 -5.58 -7.77
N ARG A 5 -27.60 -6.00 -6.55
CA ARG A 5 -26.71 -5.67 -5.45
C ARG A 5 -25.46 -6.51 -5.52
N LYS A 6 -24.36 -5.84 -5.37
CA LYS A 6 -23.10 -6.54 -5.25
C LYS A 6 -23.10 -7.32 -3.94
N PRO A 7 -22.70 -8.57 -3.99
CA PRO A 7 -22.54 -9.32 -2.78
C PRO A 7 -21.50 -8.64 -1.89
N VAL A 8 -21.87 -8.43 -0.69
CA VAL A 8 -21.04 -7.78 0.31
C VAL A 8 -19.96 -8.70 0.85
N LEU A 9 -19.54 -9.57 0.08
CA LEU A 9 -18.89 -10.70 0.42
C LEU A 9 -17.57 -10.69 0.91
N PRO A 10 -16.64 -10.17 0.16
CA PRO A 10 -15.21 -10.32 0.42
C PRO A 10 -14.79 -9.74 1.73
N ASN A 11 -15.64 -8.97 2.34
CA ASN A 11 -15.30 -8.22 3.52
C ASN A 11 -15.00 -9.06 4.76
N LYS A 12 -15.56 -10.23 4.88
CA LYS A 12 -15.28 -11.08 6.04
C LYS A 12 -13.88 -11.68 6.00
N VAL A 13 -13.46 -12.11 4.84
CA VAL A 13 -12.09 -12.63 4.65
C VAL A 13 -11.09 -11.48 4.75
N PHE A 14 -11.47 -10.32 4.26
CA PHE A 14 -10.68 -9.13 4.37
C PHE A 14 -10.49 -8.68 5.81
N ASP A 15 -11.53 -8.85 6.63
CA ASP A 15 -11.54 -8.34 7.97
C ASP A 15 -10.46 -8.94 8.88
N CYS A 16 -10.21 -10.22 8.77
CA CYS A 16 -9.26 -10.90 9.64
C CYS A 16 -7.82 -10.89 9.09
N THR A 17 -7.69 -11.24 7.83
CA THR A 17 -6.37 -11.44 7.24
C THR A 17 -5.76 -10.14 6.74
N LEU A 18 -6.55 -9.31 6.08
CA LEU A 18 -6.06 -8.08 5.50
C LEU A 18 -5.75 -7.02 6.55
N ARG A 19 -6.53 -6.95 7.61
CA ARG A 19 -6.26 -6.04 8.72
C ARG A 19 -4.86 -6.25 9.28
N ALA A 20 -4.53 -7.50 9.53
CA ALA A 20 -3.22 -7.87 10.05
C ALA A 20 -2.13 -7.54 9.04
N ALA A 21 -2.36 -7.86 7.76
CA ALA A 21 -1.39 -7.66 6.70
C ALA A 21 -1.07 -6.19 6.43
N ILE A 22 -2.09 -5.32 6.49
CA ILE A 22 -1.90 -3.89 6.22
C ILE A 22 -1.56 -3.08 7.47
N GLY A 23 -1.53 -3.72 8.64
CA GLY A 23 -1.26 -3.04 9.90
C GLY A 23 -2.36 -2.08 10.33
N TRP A 24 -3.59 -2.35 9.94
CA TRP A 24 -4.71 -1.47 10.29
C TRP A 24 -5.02 -1.53 11.78
N LYS A 25 -4.98 -0.36 12.40
CA LYS A 25 -5.23 -0.19 13.84
C LYS A 25 -6.49 0.63 14.11
N GLY A 26 -7.41 0.62 13.18
CA GLY A 26 -8.64 1.40 13.30
C GLY A 26 -9.46 1.02 14.53
N LYS A 27 -9.97 2.04 15.21
CA LYS A 27 -10.87 1.83 16.34
C LYS A 27 -12.29 1.67 15.84
N VAL A 28 -13.06 0.86 16.53
CA VAL A 28 -14.48 0.70 16.24
C VAL A 28 -15.22 1.95 16.72
N LYS A 29 -15.42 2.89 15.82
CA LYS A 29 -16.25 4.06 16.03
C LYS A 29 -17.40 4.06 15.04
N ASN A 30 -18.47 4.72 15.40
CA ASN A 30 -19.65 4.85 14.52
C ASN A 30 -19.46 5.86 13.39
N GLY A 31 -18.25 6.09 13.00
CA GLY A 31 -17.89 7.01 11.93
C GLY A 31 -16.69 7.85 12.29
N MET A 32 -15.82 8.05 11.35
CA MET A 32 -14.63 8.88 11.50
C MET A 32 -14.74 10.05 10.53
N THR A 33 -14.28 11.21 10.97
CA THR A 33 -14.19 12.37 10.10
C THR A 33 -13.06 12.18 9.09
N LEU A 34 -13.06 12.98 8.04
CA LEU A 34 -11.99 13.01 7.05
C LEU A 34 -10.61 13.15 7.72
N ARG A 35 -10.52 14.04 8.70
CA ARG A 35 -9.27 14.27 9.41
C ARG A 35 -8.81 13.03 10.16
N GLU A 36 -9.72 12.41 10.90
CA GLU A 36 -9.42 11.19 11.64
C GLU A 36 -8.98 10.05 10.73
N ILE A 37 -9.65 9.88 9.59
CA ILE A 37 -9.28 8.89 8.58
C ILE A 37 -7.86 9.14 8.06
N CYS A 38 -7.56 10.38 7.72
CA CYS A 38 -6.23 10.73 7.22
C CYS A 38 -5.14 10.46 8.25
N GLU A 39 -5.38 10.81 9.50
CA GLU A 39 -4.44 10.59 10.59
C GLU A 39 -4.27 9.12 10.92
N THR A 40 -5.37 8.39 11.02
CA THR A 40 -5.37 6.97 11.41
C THR A 40 -4.76 6.07 10.35
N LEU A 41 -5.14 6.27 9.09
CA LEU A 41 -4.71 5.42 7.98
C LEU A 41 -3.47 5.94 7.26
N GLY A 42 -3.00 7.12 7.60
CA GLY A 42 -1.85 7.72 6.93
C GLY A 42 -2.12 8.03 5.46
N VAL A 43 -3.34 8.41 5.14
CA VAL A 43 -3.76 8.75 3.78
C VAL A 43 -3.90 10.26 3.67
N SER A 44 -3.40 10.85 2.61
CA SER A 44 -3.56 12.27 2.40
C SER A 44 -5.00 12.61 1.99
N ARG A 45 -5.42 13.82 2.31
CA ARG A 45 -6.73 14.33 1.91
C ARG A 45 -6.91 14.25 0.39
N ARG A 46 -5.86 14.58 -0.33
CA ARG A 46 -5.85 14.52 -1.79
C ARG A 46 -6.02 13.10 -2.33
N ALA A 47 -5.37 12.13 -1.70
CA ALA A 47 -5.50 10.72 -2.07
C ALA A 47 -6.94 10.26 -1.86
N LEU A 48 -7.52 10.59 -0.71
CA LEU A 48 -8.90 10.23 -0.41
C LEU A 48 -9.90 10.84 -1.40
N GLN A 49 -9.68 12.10 -1.78
CA GLN A 49 -10.49 12.75 -2.83
C GLN A 49 -10.38 11.98 -4.15
N GLY A 50 -9.18 11.50 -4.48
CA GLY A 50 -8.95 10.66 -5.66
C GLY A 50 -9.73 9.36 -5.60
N TYR A 51 -9.79 8.72 -4.44
CA TYR A 51 -10.56 7.49 -4.25
C TYR A 51 -12.06 7.74 -4.42
N GLU A 52 -12.56 8.83 -3.88
CA GLU A 52 -13.95 9.22 -4.01
C GLU A 52 -14.31 9.55 -5.47
N LYS A 53 -13.43 10.27 -6.14
CA LYS A 53 -13.59 10.64 -7.54
C LYS A 53 -13.61 9.41 -8.45
N ALA A 54 -12.84 8.40 -8.11
CA ALA A 54 -12.82 7.13 -8.84
C ALA A 54 -14.03 6.24 -8.52
N GLY A 55 -14.86 6.63 -7.57
CA GLY A 55 -16.04 5.86 -7.16
C GLY A 55 -15.70 4.67 -6.27
N LEU A 56 -14.51 4.63 -5.72
CA LEU A 56 -14.07 3.51 -4.87
C LEU A 56 -14.58 3.61 -3.44
N VAL A 57 -14.79 4.82 -2.97
CA VAL A 57 -15.22 5.12 -1.61
C VAL A 57 -16.24 6.22 -1.62
N THR A 58 -17.22 6.15 -0.73
CA THR A 58 -18.17 7.22 -0.51
C THR A 58 -18.30 7.46 0.98
N ALA A 59 -18.48 8.73 1.36
CA ALA A 59 -18.78 9.07 2.74
C ALA A 59 -20.12 8.49 3.15
N SER A 60 -20.23 8.05 4.39
CA SER A 60 -21.46 7.42 4.90
C SER A 60 -22.51 8.42 5.33
N GLY A 61 -22.11 9.66 5.60
CA GLY A 61 -23.01 10.71 6.04
C GLY A 61 -22.26 11.94 6.52
N ARG A 62 -22.95 12.76 7.28
CA ARG A 62 -22.36 13.98 7.86
C ARG A 62 -22.70 14.05 9.35
N ASN A 63 -21.82 14.65 10.15
CA ASN A 63 -22.12 14.90 11.54
C ASN A 63 -22.93 16.20 11.70
N LYS A 64 -23.27 16.55 12.93
CA LYS A 64 -24.05 17.76 13.24
C LYS A 64 -23.35 19.06 12.80
N TYR A 65 -22.05 19.01 12.56
CA TYR A 65 -21.27 20.16 12.09
C TYR A 65 -21.09 20.19 10.58
N GLY A 66 -21.72 19.27 9.87
CA GLY A 66 -21.61 19.17 8.41
C GLY A 66 -20.35 18.47 7.90
N HIS A 67 -19.51 17.93 8.77
CA HIS A 67 -18.32 17.21 8.37
C HIS A 67 -18.67 15.82 7.85
N LEU A 68 -18.02 15.39 6.77
CA LEU A 68 -18.19 14.06 6.22
C LEU A 68 -17.74 12.99 7.22
N LEU A 69 -18.54 11.95 7.32
CA LEU A 69 -18.24 10.80 8.18
C LEU A 69 -18.04 9.56 7.31
N TYR A 70 -17.08 8.75 7.71
CA TYR A 70 -16.76 7.49 7.06
C TYR A 70 -17.01 6.38 8.07
N ASP A 71 -17.87 5.43 7.72
CA ASP A 71 -18.15 4.30 8.58
C ASP A 71 -17.01 3.26 8.54
N LYS A 72 -17.20 2.19 9.28
CA LYS A 72 -16.22 1.11 9.34
C LYS A 72 -15.92 0.50 7.98
N ASP A 73 -16.93 0.32 7.16
CA ASP A 73 -16.77 -0.26 5.83
C ASP A 73 -15.96 0.68 4.92
N ALA A 74 -16.24 1.98 4.98
CA ALA A 74 -15.48 2.98 4.25
C ALA A 74 -14.03 3.02 4.71
N GLU A 75 -13.81 2.96 6.02
CA GLU A 75 -12.46 2.92 6.60
C GLU A 75 -11.66 1.71 6.11
N MET A 76 -12.28 0.54 6.13
CA MET A 76 -11.66 -0.68 5.63
C MET A 76 -11.35 -0.60 4.14
N ARG A 77 -12.26 -0.03 3.37
CA ARG A 77 -12.09 0.15 1.95
C ARG A 77 -10.89 1.06 1.64
N ILE A 78 -10.79 2.16 2.36
CA ILE A 78 -9.66 3.10 2.22
C ILE A 78 -8.34 2.42 2.56
N ALA A 79 -8.31 1.67 3.65
CA ALA A 79 -7.12 0.92 4.06
C ALA A 79 -6.71 -0.09 2.99
N GLN A 80 -7.66 -0.78 2.40
CA GLN A 80 -7.47 -1.74 1.33
C GLN A 80 -6.88 -1.08 0.08
N ILE A 81 -7.45 0.05 -0.33
CA ILE A 81 -6.97 0.80 -1.49
C ILE A 81 -5.53 1.25 -1.27
N LYS A 82 -5.25 1.80 -0.11
CA LYS A 82 -3.91 2.23 0.26
C LYS A 82 -2.91 1.07 0.18
N PHE A 83 -3.27 -0.09 0.71
CA PHE A 83 -2.44 -1.27 0.67
C PHE A 83 -2.12 -1.69 -0.77
N TYR A 84 -3.12 -1.72 -1.64
CA TYR A 84 -2.89 -2.05 -3.05
C TYR A 84 -2.00 -1.03 -3.75
N GLN A 85 -2.13 0.24 -3.43
CA GLN A 85 -1.23 1.26 -3.97
C GLN A 85 0.21 1.04 -3.50
N GLN A 86 0.40 0.63 -2.27
CA GLN A 86 1.73 0.28 -1.75
C GLN A 86 2.32 -0.93 -2.48
N LEU A 87 1.49 -1.87 -2.91
CA LEU A 87 1.93 -2.99 -3.75
C LEU A 87 2.26 -2.57 -5.17
N GLY A 88 1.89 -1.35 -5.56
CA GLY A 88 2.18 -0.81 -6.88
C GLY A 88 1.03 -0.82 -7.86
N PHE A 89 -0.19 -1.09 -7.40
CA PHE A 89 -1.37 -0.97 -8.25
C PHE A 89 -1.75 0.51 -8.39
N THR A 90 -2.17 0.88 -9.58
CA THR A 90 -2.72 2.21 -9.83
C THR A 90 -4.20 2.23 -9.41
N ILE A 91 -4.74 3.42 -9.20
CA ILE A 91 -6.18 3.59 -8.90
C ILE A 91 -7.03 2.95 -9.99
N LYS A 92 -6.61 3.09 -11.24
CA LYS A 92 -7.31 2.53 -12.40
C LYS A 92 -7.38 1.00 -12.32
N GLU A 93 -6.28 0.37 -11.98
CA GLU A 93 -6.21 -1.09 -11.81
C GLU A 93 -7.07 -1.53 -10.61
N ILE A 94 -6.98 -0.82 -9.51
CA ILE A 94 -7.77 -1.11 -8.31
C ILE A 94 -9.27 -1.04 -8.61
N THR A 95 -9.70 -0.01 -9.35
CA THR A 95 -11.10 0.14 -9.75
C THR A 95 -11.59 -1.07 -10.54
N ARG A 96 -10.73 -1.67 -11.31
CA ARG A 96 -11.11 -2.84 -12.14
C ARG A 96 -11.31 -4.10 -11.34
N PHE A 97 -10.52 -4.32 -10.32
CA PHE A 97 -10.54 -5.61 -9.63
C PHE A 97 -11.00 -5.61 -8.18
N ILE A 98 -11.16 -4.47 -7.55
CA ILE A 98 -11.47 -4.43 -6.12
C ILE A 98 -12.80 -5.13 -5.77
N ASP A 99 -13.75 -5.08 -6.67
CA ASP A 99 -15.02 -5.77 -6.53
C ASP A 99 -15.12 -7.03 -7.41
N ALA A 100 -13.99 -7.47 -7.95
CA ALA A 100 -13.94 -8.68 -8.78
C ALA A 100 -14.06 -9.95 -7.92
N PRO A 101 -14.38 -11.09 -8.54
CA PRO A 101 -14.39 -12.36 -7.82
C PRO A 101 -13.06 -12.65 -7.13
N GLU A 102 -13.13 -13.36 -6.01
CA GLU A 102 -11.97 -13.68 -5.18
C GLU A 102 -10.81 -14.31 -5.99
N ALA A 103 -11.12 -15.14 -6.95
CA ALA A 103 -10.10 -15.79 -7.77
C ALA A 103 -9.29 -14.79 -8.60
N GLU A 104 -9.97 -13.79 -9.18
CA GLU A 104 -9.30 -12.75 -9.97
C GLU A 104 -8.45 -11.84 -9.08
N LEU A 105 -8.99 -11.48 -7.93
CA LEU A 105 -8.28 -10.70 -6.94
C LEU A 105 -7.01 -11.41 -6.49
N ARG A 106 -7.12 -12.69 -6.22
CA ARG A 106 -6.00 -13.52 -5.80
C ARG A 106 -4.92 -13.56 -6.89
N ALA A 107 -5.32 -13.84 -8.12
CA ALA A 107 -4.40 -13.90 -9.24
C ALA A 107 -3.65 -12.56 -9.45
N ALA A 108 -4.38 -11.45 -9.40
CA ALA A 108 -3.79 -10.13 -9.53
C ALA A 108 -2.77 -9.84 -8.41
N ARG A 109 -3.11 -10.19 -7.18
CA ARG A 109 -2.21 -10.03 -6.03
C ARG A 109 -0.95 -10.88 -6.19
N GLU A 110 -1.12 -12.14 -6.55
CA GLU A 110 0.01 -13.07 -6.73
C GLU A 110 0.97 -12.57 -7.78
N GLN A 111 0.47 -12.11 -8.93
CA GLN A 111 1.28 -11.54 -9.99
C GLN A 111 2.04 -10.30 -9.51
N ARG A 112 1.39 -9.43 -8.77
CA ARG A 112 2.02 -8.21 -8.27
C ARG A 112 3.08 -8.51 -7.22
N VAL A 113 2.80 -9.45 -6.33
CA VAL A 113 3.77 -9.89 -5.32
C VAL A 113 5.00 -10.50 -5.99
N GLN A 114 4.78 -11.32 -7.01
CA GLN A 114 5.89 -11.92 -7.77
C GLN A 114 6.75 -10.84 -8.43
N LYS A 115 6.11 -9.87 -9.08
CA LYS A 115 6.81 -8.75 -9.69
C LYS A 115 7.64 -7.97 -8.65
N ARG A 116 7.08 -7.72 -7.47
CA ARG A 116 7.81 -7.05 -6.40
C ARG A 116 9.02 -7.84 -5.91
N ARG A 117 8.91 -9.16 -5.88
CA ARG A 117 10.04 -10.02 -5.52
C ARG A 117 11.16 -9.94 -6.53
N GLU A 118 10.81 -9.90 -7.81
CA GLU A 118 11.77 -9.76 -8.89
C GLU A 118 12.48 -8.41 -8.82
N GLU A 119 11.74 -7.34 -8.64
CA GLU A 119 12.28 -5.99 -8.46
C GLU A 119 13.23 -5.93 -7.25
N LYS A 120 12.86 -6.60 -6.16
CA LYS A 120 13.71 -6.68 -4.97
C LYS A 120 15.02 -7.41 -5.25
N THR A 121 14.95 -8.53 -5.96
CA THR A 121 16.13 -9.31 -6.34
C THR A 121 17.08 -8.48 -7.21
N GLU A 122 16.54 -7.79 -8.21
CA GLU A 122 17.32 -6.89 -9.06
C GLU A 122 18.01 -5.79 -8.25
N MET A 123 17.28 -5.22 -7.28
CA MET A 123 17.82 -4.20 -6.41
C MET A 123 18.93 -4.77 -5.52
N ASP A 124 18.74 -5.95 -4.94
CA ASP A 124 19.73 -6.62 -4.13
C ASP A 124 21.02 -6.88 -4.93
N GLU A 125 20.88 -7.28 -6.18
CA GLU A 125 22.02 -7.49 -7.09
C GLU A 125 22.78 -6.19 -7.38
N LEU A 126 22.04 -5.11 -7.57
CA LEU A 126 22.64 -3.78 -7.78
C LEU A 126 23.41 -3.32 -6.55
N ILE A 127 22.83 -3.51 -5.38
CA ILE A 127 23.46 -3.17 -4.11
C ILE A 127 24.75 -3.97 -3.94
N GLU A 128 24.72 -5.26 -4.25
CA GLU A 128 25.90 -6.12 -4.16
C GLU A 128 27.01 -5.66 -5.10
N ARG A 129 26.65 -5.32 -6.35
CA ARG A 129 27.62 -4.77 -7.29
C ARG A 129 28.22 -3.45 -6.81
N ALA A 130 27.39 -2.59 -6.25
CA ALA A 130 27.84 -1.32 -5.70
C ALA A 130 28.81 -1.55 -4.52
N ASN A 131 28.49 -2.49 -3.65
CA ASN A 131 29.34 -2.84 -2.51
C ASN A 131 30.69 -3.40 -2.97
N GLN A 132 30.72 -4.19 -4.02
CA GLN A 132 31.95 -4.69 -4.62
C GLN A 132 32.83 -3.56 -5.14
N ILE A 133 32.23 -2.57 -5.79
CA ILE A 133 32.94 -1.39 -6.29
C ILE A 133 33.50 -0.59 -5.12
N ILE A 134 32.72 -0.37 -4.08
CA ILE A 134 33.15 0.35 -2.89
C ILE A 134 34.33 -0.37 -2.23
N ALA A 135 34.23 -1.69 -2.10
CA ALA A 135 35.32 -2.50 -1.54
C ALA A 135 36.62 -2.36 -2.34
N ARG A 136 36.53 -2.43 -3.67
CA ARG A 136 37.70 -2.23 -4.54
C ARG A 136 38.31 -0.84 -4.40
N LEU A 137 37.50 0.18 -4.31
CA LEU A 137 37.97 1.55 -4.10
C LEU A 137 38.64 1.69 -2.73
N SER A 138 38.08 1.06 -1.71
CA SER A 138 38.66 1.07 -0.38
C SER A 138 40.02 0.33 -0.35
N GLU A 139 40.13 -0.79 -1.03
CA GLU A 139 41.40 -1.52 -1.18
C GLU A 139 42.46 -0.68 -1.89
N LYS A 140 42.10 -0.04 -3.00
CA LYS A 140 43.00 0.83 -3.73
C LYS A 140 43.48 1.99 -2.86
N THR A 141 42.59 2.59 -2.09
CA THR A 141 42.93 3.68 -1.18
C THR A 141 43.85 3.20 -0.08
N ALA A 142 43.56 2.05 0.52
CA ALA A 142 44.41 1.45 1.56
C ALA A 142 45.78 1.08 1.02
N SER A 143 45.84 0.47 -0.15
CA SER A 143 47.10 0.11 -0.82
C SER A 143 47.93 1.33 -1.14
N LYS A 144 47.28 2.38 -1.67
CA LYS A 144 47.93 3.63 -2.00
C LYS A 144 48.46 4.34 -0.75
N LYS A 145 47.72 4.28 0.34
CA LYS A 145 48.11 4.84 1.63
C LYS A 145 49.30 4.08 2.25
N SER A 146 49.28 2.77 2.18
CA SER A 146 50.38 1.94 2.62
C SER A 146 51.64 2.21 1.83
N TYR A 147 51.54 2.34 0.52
CA TYR A 147 52.64 2.68 -0.34
C TYR A 147 53.26 4.03 0.05
N PHE A 148 52.42 5.01 0.33
CA PHE A 148 52.83 6.35 0.71
C PHE A 148 53.57 6.36 2.06
N GLU A 149 53.12 5.57 3.03
CA GLU A 149 53.73 5.47 4.34
C GLU A 149 55.07 4.74 4.30
N SER A 150 55.21 3.76 3.45
CA SER A 150 56.48 3.04 3.29
C SER A 150 57.49 3.75 2.45
N GLY A 151 57.08 4.74 1.71
CA GLY A 151 57.97 5.56 0.87
C GLY A 151 58.53 6.79 1.56
N GLY A 152 58.14 6.98 2.83
CA GLY A 152 58.62 8.11 3.62
C GLY A 152 59.96 7.88 4.33
#